data_2dcd41a9727957de4ad78b91c0b2ef4c
#
_entry.id   2dcd41a9727957de4ad78b91c0b2ef4c
#
_cell.length_a   1.000
_cell.length_b   1.000
_cell.length_c   1.000
_cell.angle_alpha   90.00
_cell.angle_beta   90.00
_cell.angle_gamma   90.00
#
_symmetry.space_group_name_H-M   'P 1'
#
loop_
_entity.id
_entity.type
_entity.pdbx_description
1 polymer ?
#
loop_
_entity_poly.entity_id
_entity_poly.type
_entity_poly.pdbx_seq_one_letter_code
_entity_poly.pdbx_strand_id
1 'polypeptide(L)'
;MDAAELSRHGYIVMDDHMHLREDGRFTDAVHMFVSAGGNCINLVNVPREDFSLDHYYEILYANTISMGDTVRNKYGIAVLVTLGPYPLDYFRFMKAGYDPVSEMKKGMDLAIKLAKEGRCNALGEVGRPHFLVEDSVMSDSNEILEYGMELCRDASIPIMLHTEDLSEDSYSKLVEMARKSGLRPEMVVKHHALPQDLAIDVPVRKSILASKSNVRKALAISNDFLLETDYVDDPGSWKVIPPDSVPRRVSMILQEFEDWESFASRCCMELPTEIYGRESFKAIL
;
A
#
# COMPACT_ATOMS: atom_id res chain seq x y z
N MET A 1 -22.88 2.55 15.79
CA MET A 1 -22.37 2.79 14.41
C MET A 1 -21.45 1.63 14.03
N ASP A 2 -21.47 1.23 12.77
CA ASP A 2 -20.53 0.26 12.19
C ASP A 2 -19.85 0.84 10.94
N ALA A 3 -18.95 0.08 10.32
CA ALA A 3 -18.21 0.53 9.13
C ALA A 3 -19.11 0.84 7.94
N ALA A 4 -20.19 0.05 7.74
CA ALA A 4 -21.13 0.29 6.65
C ALA A 4 -21.95 1.58 6.85
N GLU A 5 -22.28 1.90 8.09
CA GLU A 5 -22.94 3.15 8.44
C GLU A 5 -21.98 4.33 8.25
N LEU A 6 -20.72 4.19 8.71
CA LEU A 6 -19.67 5.20 8.52
C LEU A 6 -19.42 5.49 7.02
N SER A 7 -19.34 4.45 6.18
CA SER A 7 -19.18 4.59 4.73
C SER A 7 -20.37 5.36 4.09
N ARG A 8 -21.61 5.10 4.53
CA ARG A 8 -22.79 5.84 4.04
C ARG A 8 -22.80 7.31 4.43
N HIS A 9 -22.05 7.70 5.46
CA HIS A 9 -21.85 9.10 5.86
C HIS A 9 -20.69 9.77 5.11
N GLY A 10 -20.12 9.14 4.07
CA GLY A 10 -19.08 9.70 3.24
C GLY A 10 -17.67 9.55 3.82
N TYR A 11 -17.46 8.67 4.78
CA TYR A 11 -16.12 8.33 5.25
C TYR A 11 -15.48 7.22 4.41
N ILE A 12 -14.16 7.22 4.34
CA ILE A 12 -13.34 6.30 3.57
C ILE A 12 -12.95 5.11 4.47
N VAL A 13 -13.64 3.99 4.35
CA VAL A 13 -13.24 2.73 4.99
C VAL A 13 -12.35 1.98 4.02
N MET A 14 -11.04 2.24 4.11
CA MET A 14 -10.03 1.82 3.15
C MET A 14 -9.14 0.71 3.68
N ASP A 15 -8.97 -0.34 2.87
CA ASP A 15 -7.82 -1.25 2.98
C ASP A 15 -6.67 -0.67 2.16
N ASP A 16 -5.63 -0.19 2.85
CA ASP A 16 -4.52 0.53 2.22
C ASP A 16 -3.54 -0.38 1.47
N HIS A 17 -3.64 -1.70 1.64
CA HIS A 17 -2.74 -2.65 0.99
C HIS A 17 -3.38 -4.02 0.82
N MET A 18 -3.82 -4.32 -0.41
CA MET A 18 -4.44 -5.59 -0.76
C MET A 18 -3.91 -6.11 -2.09
N HIS A 19 -3.56 -7.38 -2.13
CA HIS A 19 -3.15 -8.09 -3.34
C HIS A 19 -4.26 -9.03 -3.80
N LEU A 20 -4.72 -8.86 -5.04
CA LEU A 20 -5.69 -9.75 -5.68
C LEU A 20 -5.04 -10.52 -6.82
N ARG A 21 -5.59 -11.68 -7.14
CA ARG A 21 -5.19 -12.50 -8.28
C ARG A 21 -6.42 -12.96 -9.04
N GLU A 22 -6.36 -12.95 -10.37
CA GLU A 22 -7.45 -13.44 -11.22
C GLU A 22 -7.75 -14.93 -11.03
N ASP A 23 -6.70 -15.71 -10.71
CA ASP A 23 -6.74 -17.15 -10.43
C ASP A 23 -6.93 -17.48 -8.93
N GLY A 24 -7.13 -16.46 -8.07
CA GLY A 24 -7.43 -16.57 -6.65
C GLY A 24 -8.92 -16.49 -6.35
N ARG A 25 -9.25 -15.91 -5.18
CA ARG A 25 -10.65 -15.62 -4.79
C ARG A 25 -11.21 -14.38 -5.48
N PHE A 26 -10.33 -13.47 -5.84
CA PHE A 26 -10.60 -12.23 -6.57
C PHE A 26 -11.89 -11.51 -6.12
N THR A 27 -12.96 -11.65 -6.90
CA THR A 27 -14.23 -10.97 -6.60
C THR A 27 -14.89 -11.44 -5.30
N ASP A 28 -14.62 -12.67 -4.85
CA ASP A 28 -15.15 -13.16 -3.57
C ASP A 28 -14.46 -12.47 -2.39
N ALA A 29 -13.14 -12.23 -2.48
CA ALA A 29 -12.41 -11.46 -1.48
C ALA A 29 -12.94 -10.03 -1.39
N VAL A 30 -13.16 -9.37 -2.54
CA VAL A 30 -13.76 -8.03 -2.59
C VAL A 30 -15.19 -8.02 -2.03
N HIS A 31 -15.98 -9.05 -2.35
CA HIS A 31 -17.33 -9.19 -1.80
C HIS A 31 -17.34 -9.27 -0.27
N MET A 32 -16.39 -10.00 0.32
CA MET A 32 -16.23 -10.06 1.78
C MET A 32 -15.95 -8.67 2.37
N PHE A 33 -15.02 -7.92 1.75
CA PHE A 33 -14.66 -6.57 2.17
C PHE A 33 -15.84 -5.59 2.10
N VAL A 34 -16.53 -5.54 0.96
CA VAL A 34 -17.69 -4.64 0.74
C VAL A 34 -18.86 -5.01 1.67
N SER A 35 -19.14 -6.32 1.81
CA SER A 35 -20.22 -6.79 2.70
C SER A 35 -20.01 -6.44 4.17
N ALA A 36 -18.76 -6.24 4.59
CA ALA A 36 -18.40 -5.80 5.93
C ALA A 36 -18.41 -4.25 6.10
N GLY A 37 -18.66 -3.51 5.02
CA GLY A 37 -18.77 -2.04 5.04
C GLY A 37 -17.56 -1.29 4.49
N GLY A 38 -16.60 -1.98 3.88
CA GLY A 38 -15.49 -1.33 3.18
C GLY A 38 -15.94 -0.67 1.87
N ASN A 39 -15.39 0.49 1.54
CA ASN A 39 -15.75 1.24 0.33
C ASN A 39 -14.54 1.74 -0.49
N CYS A 40 -13.32 1.43 -0.05
CA CYS A 40 -12.10 1.74 -0.80
C CYS A 40 -11.05 0.64 -0.63
N ILE A 41 -10.40 0.25 -1.72
CA ILE A 41 -9.27 -0.68 -1.72
C ILE A 41 -8.08 0.00 -2.42
N ASN A 42 -6.89 -0.08 -1.83
CA ASN A 42 -5.65 0.16 -2.53
C ASN A 42 -5.13 -1.19 -3.05
N LEU A 43 -5.32 -1.41 -4.35
CA LEU A 43 -4.92 -2.64 -5.03
C LEU A 43 -3.46 -2.53 -5.45
N VAL A 44 -2.60 -3.34 -4.84
CA VAL A 44 -1.17 -3.40 -5.09
C VAL A 44 -0.85 -4.61 -5.97
N ASN A 45 0.02 -4.45 -6.96
CA ASN A 45 0.41 -5.58 -7.79
C ASN A 45 1.11 -6.67 -6.95
N VAL A 46 0.83 -7.93 -7.26
CA VAL A 46 1.47 -9.08 -6.62
C VAL A 46 2.47 -9.72 -7.60
N PRO A 47 3.73 -9.99 -7.18
CA PRO A 47 4.70 -10.65 -8.03
C PRO A 47 4.20 -11.99 -8.57
N ARG A 48 4.51 -12.29 -9.83
CA ARG A 48 4.08 -13.48 -10.55
C ARG A 48 5.27 -14.25 -11.10
N GLU A 49 5.57 -15.41 -10.53
CA GLU A 49 6.69 -16.27 -10.98
C GLU A 49 6.43 -16.92 -12.34
N ASP A 50 5.16 -17.11 -12.69
CA ASP A 50 4.70 -17.70 -13.94
C ASP A 50 4.73 -16.73 -15.14
N PHE A 51 4.94 -15.44 -14.90
CA PHE A 51 5.09 -14.46 -15.99
C PHE A 51 6.51 -14.47 -16.56
N SER A 52 6.61 -14.33 -17.90
CA SER A 52 7.89 -14.09 -18.57
C SER A 52 8.54 -12.83 -18.03
N LEU A 53 9.88 -12.84 -17.92
CA LEU A 53 10.65 -11.63 -17.60
C LEU A 53 10.68 -10.63 -18.75
N ASP A 54 10.53 -11.11 -19.99
CA ASP A 54 10.30 -10.24 -21.12
C ASP A 54 8.91 -9.58 -20.96
N HIS A 55 8.87 -8.27 -20.92
CA HIS A 55 7.65 -7.48 -20.68
C HIS A 55 6.96 -7.76 -19.32
N TYR A 56 7.74 -8.14 -18.31
CA TYR A 56 7.21 -8.54 -17.00
C TYR A 56 6.29 -7.49 -16.38
N TYR A 57 6.76 -6.26 -16.28
CA TYR A 57 6.00 -5.19 -15.65
C TYR A 57 4.82 -4.72 -16.52
N GLU A 58 4.92 -4.77 -17.84
CA GLU A 58 3.79 -4.45 -18.72
C GLU A 58 2.62 -5.40 -18.50
N ILE A 59 2.88 -6.70 -18.41
CA ILE A 59 1.86 -7.72 -18.17
C ILE A 59 1.30 -7.60 -16.74
N LEU A 60 2.17 -7.48 -15.74
CA LEU A 60 1.80 -7.39 -14.33
C LEU A 60 0.91 -6.18 -14.05
N TYR A 61 1.29 -5.01 -14.56
CA TYR A 61 0.56 -3.77 -14.32
C TYR A 61 -0.76 -3.74 -15.08
N ALA A 62 -0.78 -4.22 -16.33
CA ALA A 62 -2.01 -4.32 -17.09
C ALA A 62 -3.05 -5.21 -16.40
N ASN A 63 -2.63 -6.34 -15.84
CA ASN A 63 -3.51 -7.24 -15.06
C ASN A 63 -4.03 -6.56 -13.80
N THR A 64 -3.17 -5.90 -13.03
CA THR A 64 -3.57 -5.22 -11.80
C THR A 64 -4.60 -4.12 -12.09
N ILE A 65 -4.36 -3.32 -13.13
CA ILE A 65 -5.30 -2.28 -13.57
C ILE A 65 -6.64 -2.88 -14.01
N SER A 66 -6.61 -3.97 -14.79
CA SER A 66 -7.82 -4.67 -15.25
C SER A 66 -8.66 -5.20 -14.09
N MET A 67 -8.02 -5.78 -13.09
CA MET A 67 -8.69 -6.21 -11.85
C MET A 67 -9.30 -5.01 -11.12
N GLY A 68 -8.58 -3.89 -11.00
CA GLY A 68 -9.10 -2.67 -10.40
C GLY A 68 -10.33 -2.13 -11.13
N ASP A 69 -10.32 -2.10 -12.46
CA ASP A 69 -11.46 -1.70 -13.29
C ASP A 69 -12.66 -2.64 -13.08
N THR A 70 -12.41 -3.95 -13.01
CA THR A 70 -13.46 -4.94 -12.73
C THR A 70 -14.12 -4.70 -11.36
N VAL A 71 -13.30 -4.43 -10.33
CA VAL A 71 -13.80 -4.14 -8.98
C VAL A 71 -14.62 -2.85 -8.95
N ARG A 72 -14.13 -1.75 -9.55
CA ARG A 72 -14.87 -0.49 -9.65
C ARG A 72 -16.24 -0.69 -10.31
N ASN A 73 -16.26 -1.38 -11.45
CA ASN A 73 -17.47 -1.58 -12.22
C ASN A 73 -18.49 -2.50 -11.51
N LYS A 74 -18.01 -3.53 -10.82
CA LYS A 74 -18.88 -4.54 -10.18
C LYS A 74 -19.44 -4.07 -8.84
N TYR A 75 -18.67 -3.32 -8.06
CA TYR A 75 -19.02 -3.00 -6.67
C TYR A 75 -19.29 -1.52 -6.42
N GLY A 76 -18.93 -0.63 -7.34
CA GLY A 76 -19.12 0.82 -7.18
C GLY A 76 -18.32 1.46 -6.06
N ILE A 77 -17.22 0.82 -5.63
CA ILE A 77 -16.30 1.33 -4.61
C ILE A 77 -15.14 2.08 -5.25
N ALA A 78 -14.45 2.90 -4.46
CA ALA A 78 -13.17 3.48 -4.87
C ALA A 78 -12.10 2.37 -4.92
N VAL A 79 -11.27 2.41 -5.96
CA VAL A 79 -10.10 1.54 -6.05
C VAL A 79 -8.90 2.38 -6.44
N LEU A 80 -7.96 2.52 -5.53
CA LEU A 80 -6.62 3.00 -5.82
C LEU A 80 -5.83 1.86 -6.46
N VAL A 81 -4.90 2.19 -7.34
CA VAL A 81 -3.98 1.22 -7.93
C VAL A 81 -2.56 1.65 -7.60
N THR A 82 -1.82 0.80 -6.95
CA THR A 82 -0.40 0.99 -6.62
C THR A 82 0.42 0.02 -7.44
N LEU A 83 1.36 0.54 -8.23
CA LEU A 83 2.20 -0.23 -9.15
C LEU A 83 3.67 0.03 -8.87
N GLY A 84 4.47 -1.03 -8.82
CA GLY A 84 5.91 -0.90 -8.63
C GLY A 84 6.63 -2.25 -8.63
N PRO A 85 7.96 -2.23 -8.81
CA PRO A 85 8.81 -3.41 -8.68
C PRO A 85 8.92 -3.84 -7.20
N TYR A 86 8.52 -5.06 -6.93
CA TYR A 86 8.68 -5.65 -5.60
C TYR A 86 10.18 -5.85 -5.28
N PRO A 87 10.66 -5.57 -4.06
CA PRO A 87 12.10 -5.65 -3.76
C PRO A 87 12.76 -6.99 -4.08
N LEU A 88 12.01 -8.09 -4.01
CA LEU A 88 12.56 -9.41 -4.32
C LEU A 88 12.62 -9.74 -5.83
N ASP A 89 12.03 -8.92 -6.68
CA ASP A 89 12.23 -9.01 -8.15
C ASP A 89 13.72 -8.84 -8.50
N TYR A 90 14.48 -8.12 -7.66
CA TYR A 90 15.92 -7.98 -7.77
C TYR A 90 16.62 -9.34 -7.94
N PHE A 91 16.34 -10.29 -7.05
CA PHE A 91 16.98 -11.61 -7.09
C PHE A 91 16.52 -12.44 -8.28
N ARG A 92 15.29 -12.24 -8.73
CA ARG A 92 14.73 -12.92 -9.88
C ARG A 92 15.41 -12.48 -11.17
N PHE A 93 15.57 -11.17 -11.37
CA PHE A 93 16.30 -10.61 -12.52
C PHE A 93 17.76 -11.01 -12.48
N MET A 94 18.42 -10.89 -11.34
CA MET A 94 19.83 -11.28 -11.18
C MET A 94 20.03 -12.77 -11.52
N LYS A 95 19.17 -13.67 -11.04
CA LYS A 95 19.25 -15.12 -11.35
C LYS A 95 19.06 -15.42 -12.83
N ALA A 96 18.28 -14.61 -13.53
CA ALA A 96 18.04 -14.75 -14.96
C ALA A 96 19.10 -14.07 -15.84
N GLY A 97 20.10 -13.41 -15.24
CA GLY A 97 21.21 -12.76 -15.94
C GLY A 97 20.91 -11.35 -16.46
N TYR A 98 19.82 -10.74 -15.98
CA TYR A 98 19.53 -9.33 -16.24
C TYR A 98 20.23 -8.43 -15.20
N ASP A 99 20.41 -7.15 -15.53
CA ASP A 99 20.77 -6.13 -14.56
C ASP A 99 19.53 -5.73 -13.74
N PRO A 100 19.43 -6.14 -12.46
CA PRO A 100 18.21 -5.94 -11.69
C PRO A 100 17.91 -4.46 -11.43
N VAL A 101 18.93 -3.62 -11.22
CA VAL A 101 18.74 -2.17 -11.01
C VAL A 101 18.10 -1.53 -12.24
N SER A 102 18.62 -1.84 -13.42
CA SER A 102 18.08 -1.33 -14.67
C SER A 102 16.64 -1.80 -14.92
N GLU A 103 16.35 -3.10 -14.72
CA GLU A 103 15.01 -3.64 -14.98
C GLU A 103 13.97 -3.07 -14.00
N MET A 104 14.31 -2.95 -12.71
CA MET A 104 13.40 -2.38 -11.72
C MET A 104 13.16 -0.88 -11.98
N LYS A 105 14.17 -0.11 -12.40
CA LYS A 105 13.98 1.29 -12.81
C LYS A 105 13.04 1.41 -14.01
N LYS A 106 13.15 0.54 -15.01
CA LYS A 106 12.19 0.50 -16.14
C LYS A 106 10.76 0.23 -15.68
N GLY A 107 10.58 -0.68 -14.71
CA GLY A 107 9.29 -0.94 -14.08
C GLY A 107 8.71 0.30 -13.39
N MET A 108 9.55 1.07 -12.69
CA MET A 108 9.13 2.34 -12.08
C MET A 108 8.74 3.39 -13.13
N ASP A 109 9.54 3.55 -14.19
CA ASP A 109 9.24 4.47 -15.30
C ASP A 109 7.88 4.17 -15.93
N LEU A 110 7.56 2.89 -16.12
CA LEU A 110 6.27 2.45 -16.62
C LEU A 110 5.13 2.78 -15.62
N ALA A 111 5.32 2.54 -14.33
CA ALA A 111 4.34 2.88 -13.31
C ALA A 111 4.05 4.38 -13.30
N ILE A 112 5.08 5.21 -13.39
CA ILE A 112 4.93 6.67 -13.45
C ILE A 112 4.25 7.13 -14.75
N LYS A 113 4.54 6.51 -15.88
CA LYS A 113 3.80 6.76 -17.13
C LYS A 113 2.31 6.48 -16.93
N LEU A 114 1.96 5.34 -16.35
CA LEU A 114 0.57 4.96 -16.06
C LEU A 114 -0.08 5.91 -15.03
N ALA A 115 0.68 6.44 -14.07
CA ALA A 115 0.19 7.44 -13.12
C ALA A 115 -0.16 8.76 -13.84
N LYS A 116 0.67 9.23 -14.76
CA LYS A 116 0.37 10.41 -15.59
C LYS A 116 -0.84 10.23 -16.50
N GLU A 117 -1.18 8.98 -16.84
CA GLU A 117 -2.37 8.60 -17.59
C GLU A 117 -3.61 8.41 -16.67
N GLY A 118 -3.48 8.61 -15.36
CA GLY A 118 -4.55 8.44 -14.37
C GLY A 118 -4.90 6.98 -14.07
N ARG A 119 -4.00 6.04 -14.38
CA ARG A 119 -4.21 4.59 -14.20
C ARG A 119 -3.51 4.02 -12.97
N CYS A 120 -2.69 4.82 -12.28
CA CYS A 120 -1.94 4.46 -11.08
C CYS A 120 -2.01 5.62 -10.09
N ASN A 121 -2.17 5.33 -8.79
CA ASN A 121 -2.32 6.33 -7.74
C ASN A 121 -1.08 6.46 -6.84
N ALA A 122 -0.21 5.45 -6.81
CA ALA A 122 1.01 5.42 -6.03
C ALA A 122 2.08 4.53 -6.68
N LEU A 123 3.34 4.85 -6.49
CA LEU A 123 4.45 3.96 -6.83
C LEU A 123 4.67 2.98 -5.66
N GLY A 124 4.63 1.70 -5.93
CA GLY A 124 4.85 0.66 -4.90
C GLY A 124 4.28 -0.70 -5.32
N GLU A 125 4.62 -1.65 -4.62
CA GLU A 125 5.43 -1.82 -3.43
C GLU A 125 6.91 -1.82 -3.79
N VAL A 126 7.68 -0.84 -3.35
CA VAL A 126 9.11 -0.71 -3.64
C VAL A 126 9.91 -0.60 -2.34
N GLY A 127 11.22 -0.79 -2.38
CA GLY A 127 12.06 -0.58 -1.19
C GLY A 127 13.18 -1.58 -1.03
N ARG A 128 13.19 -2.32 0.11
CA ARG A 128 14.29 -3.19 0.50
C ARG A 128 13.80 -4.60 0.83
N PRO A 129 14.64 -5.63 0.62
CA PRO A 129 14.36 -6.96 1.18
C PRO A 129 14.15 -6.89 2.70
N HIS A 130 13.15 -7.62 3.19
CA HIS A 130 12.80 -7.66 4.63
C HIS A 130 13.64 -8.66 5.44
N PHE A 131 14.74 -9.15 4.86
CA PHE A 131 15.71 -10.07 5.48
C PHE A 131 17.14 -9.60 5.20
N LEU A 132 18.09 -10.18 5.94
CA LEU A 132 19.51 -9.84 5.80
C LEU A 132 20.04 -10.19 4.41
N VAL A 133 20.66 -9.21 3.75
CA VAL A 133 21.28 -9.33 2.43
C VAL A 133 22.71 -8.78 2.45
N GLU A 134 23.46 -9.05 1.40
CA GLU A 134 24.78 -8.47 1.17
C GLU A 134 24.72 -6.94 1.04
N ASP A 135 25.79 -6.25 1.46
CA ASP A 135 25.85 -4.78 1.41
C ASP A 135 25.66 -4.22 -0.01
N SER A 136 26.09 -4.93 -1.03
CA SER A 136 25.87 -4.56 -2.43
C SER A 136 24.39 -4.54 -2.79
N VAL A 137 23.61 -5.56 -2.39
CA VAL A 137 22.17 -5.63 -2.62
C VAL A 137 21.45 -4.51 -1.87
N MET A 138 21.89 -4.20 -0.64
CA MET A 138 21.30 -3.08 0.12
C MET A 138 21.62 -1.73 -0.53
N SER A 139 22.84 -1.57 -1.07
CA SER A 139 23.24 -0.38 -1.83
C SER A 139 22.38 -0.19 -3.07
N ASP A 140 22.21 -1.26 -3.87
CA ASP A 140 21.38 -1.24 -5.08
C ASP A 140 19.91 -0.96 -4.73
N SER A 141 19.40 -1.56 -3.65
CA SER A 141 18.03 -1.32 -3.17
C SER A 141 17.82 0.14 -2.78
N ASN A 142 18.80 0.77 -2.15
CA ASN A 142 18.75 2.19 -1.80
C ASN A 142 18.80 3.09 -3.06
N GLU A 143 19.63 2.73 -4.06
CA GLU A 143 19.69 3.44 -5.35
C GLU A 143 18.33 3.38 -6.08
N ILE A 144 17.71 2.21 -6.13
CA ILE A 144 16.37 2.00 -6.71
C ILE A 144 15.34 2.84 -5.95
N LEU A 145 15.40 2.85 -4.61
CA LEU A 145 14.47 3.59 -3.78
C LEU A 145 14.61 5.11 -3.94
N GLU A 146 15.83 5.65 -3.96
CA GLU A 146 16.10 7.07 -4.22
C GLU A 146 15.54 7.47 -5.59
N TYR A 147 15.78 6.66 -6.63
CA TYR A 147 15.21 6.88 -7.96
C TYR A 147 13.67 6.92 -7.95
N GLY A 148 13.03 5.96 -7.27
CA GLY A 148 11.57 5.95 -7.12
C GLY A 148 11.03 7.20 -6.42
N MET A 149 11.71 7.70 -5.39
CA MET A 149 11.34 8.93 -4.69
C MET A 149 11.44 10.17 -5.60
N GLU A 150 12.48 10.26 -6.45
CA GLU A 150 12.60 11.34 -7.44
C GLU A 150 11.45 11.32 -8.45
N LEU A 151 11.10 10.14 -8.95
CA LEU A 151 9.98 9.96 -9.87
C LEU A 151 8.63 10.34 -9.22
N CYS A 152 8.40 9.96 -7.96
CA CYS A 152 7.20 10.32 -7.21
C CYS A 152 7.08 11.83 -6.97
N ARG A 153 8.19 12.51 -6.68
CA ARG A 153 8.25 13.98 -6.62
C ARG A 153 7.75 14.60 -7.92
N ASP A 154 8.28 14.13 -9.07
CA ASP A 154 7.98 14.70 -10.38
C ASP A 154 6.55 14.41 -10.84
N ALA A 155 5.99 13.28 -10.41
CA ALA A 155 4.62 12.88 -10.70
C ALA A 155 3.61 13.36 -9.64
N SER A 156 4.08 13.88 -8.50
CA SER A 156 3.24 14.31 -7.37
C SER A 156 2.34 13.19 -6.83
N ILE A 157 2.86 11.97 -6.74
CA ILE A 157 2.17 10.79 -6.19
C ILE A 157 2.93 10.23 -4.97
N PRO A 158 2.26 9.50 -4.05
CA PRO A 158 2.94 8.84 -2.94
C PRO A 158 3.75 7.63 -3.40
N ILE A 159 4.72 7.25 -2.52
CA ILE A 159 5.48 6.01 -2.64
C ILE A 159 5.15 5.09 -1.46
N MET A 160 4.83 3.83 -1.74
CA MET A 160 4.55 2.80 -0.75
C MET A 160 5.75 1.87 -0.61
N LEU A 161 6.24 1.74 0.63
CA LEU A 161 7.49 1.05 0.92
C LEU A 161 7.29 -0.31 1.55
N HIS A 162 7.92 -1.32 0.95
CA HIS A 162 8.24 -2.59 1.57
C HIS A 162 9.69 -2.55 2.09
N THR A 163 9.88 -2.72 3.38
CA THR A 163 11.21 -2.76 4.02
C THR A 163 11.21 -3.73 5.20
N GLU A 164 12.39 -3.98 5.73
CA GLU A 164 12.58 -4.57 7.05
C GLU A 164 11.82 -3.79 8.15
N ASP A 165 11.71 -4.35 9.36
CA ASP A 165 11.24 -3.60 10.53
C ASP A 165 12.21 -2.45 10.80
N LEU A 166 11.68 -1.22 10.90
CA LEU A 166 12.50 -0.03 10.98
C LEU A 166 12.73 0.42 12.41
N SER A 167 13.97 0.76 12.74
CA SER A 167 14.32 1.51 13.94
C SER A 167 14.08 3.01 13.75
N GLU A 168 14.13 3.79 14.82
CA GLU A 168 14.07 5.26 14.76
C GLU A 168 15.15 5.85 13.84
N ASP A 169 16.39 5.32 13.90
CA ASP A 169 17.48 5.71 13.01
C ASP A 169 17.17 5.39 11.55
N SER A 170 16.56 4.22 11.27
CA SER A 170 16.17 3.82 9.92
C SER A 170 15.05 4.71 9.36
N TYR A 171 14.07 5.08 10.19
CA TYR A 171 13.05 6.07 9.81
C TYR A 171 13.66 7.44 9.52
N SER A 172 14.61 7.90 10.35
CA SER A 172 15.32 9.17 10.14
C SER A 172 16.08 9.16 8.81
N LYS A 173 16.76 8.08 8.47
CA LYS A 173 17.44 7.90 7.17
C LYS A 173 16.47 7.91 5.98
N LEU A 174 15.27 7.33 6.12
CA LEU A 174 14.24 7.43 5.07
C LEU A 174 13.77 8.87 4.88
N VAL A 175 13.57 9.63 5.96
CA VAL A 175 13.21 11.05 5.89
C VAL A 175 14.31 11.85 5.17
N GLU A 176 15.58 11.59 5.49
CA GLU A 176 16.72 12.24 4.82
C GLU A 176 16.77 11.89 3.32
N MET A 177 16.57 10.61 2.99
CA MET A 177 16.51 10.13 1.60
C MET A 177 15.39 10.82 0.82
N ALA A 178 14.17 10.88 1.37
CA ALA A 178 13.04 11.57 0.75
C ALA A 178 13.34 13.05 0.51
N ARG A 179 13.89 13.75 1.51
CA ARG A 179 14.27 15.16 1.39
C ARG A 179 15.36 15.39 0.34
N LYS A 180 16.37 14.54 0.31
CA LYS A 180 17.45 14.58 -0.69
C LYS A 180 16.92 14.39 -2.11
N SER A 181 15.95 13.48 -2.30
CA SER A 181 15.27 13.26 -3.56
C SER A 181 14.24 14.36 -3.90
N GLY A 182 14.01 15.31 -2.99
CA GLY A 182 13.03 16.40 -3.13
C GLY A 182 11.58 15.97 -2.92
N LEU A 183 11.33 14.73 -2.50
CA LEU A 183 10.01 14.22 -2.14
C LEU A 183 9.66 14.66 -0.71
N ARG A 184 8.43 15.14 -0.49
CA ARG A 184 7.94 15.42 0.86
C ARG A 184 7.83 14.09 1.63
N PRO A 185 8.41 13.98 2.84
CA PRO A 185 8.36 12.72 3.59
C PRO A 185 6.95 12.23 3.93
N GLU A 186 5.94 13.14 3.96
CA GLU A 186 4.52 12.81 4.14
C GLU A 186 3.94 12.02 2.95
N MET A 187 4.64 12.00 1.81
CA MET A 187 4.28 11.19 0.64
C MET A 187 4.91 9.79 0.67
N VAL A 188 5.65 9.48 1.71
CA VAL A 188 6.22 8.14 1.93
C VAL A 188 5.32 7.37 2.87
N VAL A 189 4.80 6.23 2.43
CA VAL A 189 3.96 5.32 3.22
C VAL A 189 4.75 4.05 3.52
N LYS A 190 5.05 3.80 4.79
CA LYS A 190 5.59 2.51 5.24
C LYS A 190 4.41 1.56 5.45
N HIS A 191 4.21 0.62 4.51
CA HIS A 191 3.26 -0.46 4.73
C HIS A 191 3.81 -1.48 5.73
N HIS A 192 2.92 -2.27 6.33
CA HIS A 192 3.26 -3.27 7.34
C HIS A 192 4.11 -2.70 8.49
N ALA A 193 3.80 -1.44 8.91
CA ALA A 193 4.44 -0.82 10.05
C ALA A 193 3.98 -1.48 11.36
N LEU A 194 4.86 -1.51 12.34
CA LEU A 194 4.52 -2.04 13.66
C LEU A 194 3.77 -0.99 14.49
N PRO A 195 2.83 -1.38 15.36
CA PRO A 195 2.10 -0.42 16.20
C PRO A 195 3.02 0.52 17.01
N GLN A 196 4.15 0.02 17.51
CA GLN A 196 5.11 0.83 18.26
C GLN A 196 5.81 1.90 17.41
N ASP A 197 5.84 1.75 16.08
CA ASP A 197 6.44 2.74 15.18
C ASP A 197 5.67 4.06 15.22
N LEU A 198 4.40 4.04 15.66
CA LEU A 198 3.58 5.24 15.83
C LEU A 198 4.13 6.18 16.92
N ALA A 199 4.97 5.69 17.82
CA ALA A 199 5.67 6.52 18.82
C ALA A 199 6.89 7.27 18.23
N ILE A 200 7.34 6.89 17.03
CA ILE A 200 8.47 7.54 16.35
C ILE A 200 7.93 8.79 15.64
N ASP A 201 8.35 9.97 16.11
CA ASP A 201 7.92 11.28 15.59
C ASP A 201 8.65 11.61 14.28
N VAL A 202 8.14 11.07 13.19
CA VAL A 202 8.61 11.34 11.83
C VAL A 202 7.42 11.49 10.87
N PRO A 203 7.54 12.31 9.83
CA PRO A 203 6.43 12.58 8.91
C PRO A 203 6.11 11.44 7.93
N VAL A 204 6.88 10.34 7.94
CA VAL A 204 6.57 9.13 7.16
C VAL A 204 5.25 8.53 7.63
N ARG A 205 4.33 8.31 6.70
CA ARG A 205 3.02 7.70 6.97
C ARG A 205 3.16 6.21 7.24
N LYS A 206 2.32 5.69 8.11
CA LYS A 206 2.39 4.29 8.58
C LYS A 206 1.06 3.61 8.35
N SER A 207 1.10 2.43 7.72
CA SER A 207 -0.06 1.56 7.54
C SER A 207 0.09 0.32 8.42
N ILE A 208 -0.94 0.00 9.20
CA ILE A 208 -0.93 -1.00 10.28
C ILE A 208 -1.81 -2.17 9.90
N LEU A 209 -1.29 -3.38 10.05
CA LEU A 209 -2.06 -4.60 9.86
C LEU A 209 -3.31 -4.65 10.76
N ALA A 210 -4.47 -4.88 10.15
CA ALA A 210 -5.80 -4.86 10.78
C ALA A 210 -6.10 -6.09 11.67
N SER A 211 -5.11 -6.58 12.44
CA SER A 211 -5.37 -7.52 13.52
C SER A 211 -5.95 -6.80 14.74
N LYS A 212 -6.77 -7.51 15.55
CA LYS A 212 -7.32 -6.92 16.79
C LYS A 212 -6.23 -6.41 17.73
N SER A 213 -5.15 -7.16 17.85
CA SER A 213 -4.04 -6.83 18.73
C SER A 213 -3.31 -5.57 18.26
N ASN A 214 -2.98 -5.50 16.96
CA ASN A 214 -2.25 -4.37 16.41
C ASN A 214 -3.06 -3.08 16.51
N VAL A 215 -4.35 -3.13 16.13
CA VAL A 215 -5.22 -1.96 16.18
C VAL A 215 -5.37 -1.41 17.60
N ARG A 216 -5.57 -2.27 18.61
CA ARG A 216 -5.63 -1.82 20.00
C ARG A 216 -4.33 -1.21 20.49
N LYS A 217 -3.17 -1.79 20.11
CA LYS A 217 -1.86 -1.25 20.45
C LYS A 217 -1.61 0.09 19.75
N ALA A 218 -1.99 0.20 18.46
CA ALA A 218 -1.85 1.43 17.68
C ALA A 218 -2.66 2.57 18.30
N LEU A 219 -3.93 2.35 18.61
CA LEU A 219 -4.83 3.35 19.20
C LEU A 219 -4.40 3.79 20.61
N ALA A 220 -3.67 2.96 21.36
CA ALA A 220 -3.09 3.35 22.64
C ALA A 220 -1.94 4.36 22.48
N ILE A 221 -1.41 4.55 21.26
CA ILE A 221 -0.29 5.44 20.96
C ILE A 221 -0.75 6.65 20.14
N SER A 222 -1.52 6.43 19.06
CA SER A 222 -1.93 7.45 18.11
C SER A 222 -3.16 7.03 17.34
N ASN A 223 -3.87 8.00 16.75
CA ASN A 223 -4.90 7.79 15.73
C ASN A 223 -4.42 8.25 14.34
N ASP A 224 -3.12 8.47 14.11
CA ASP A 224 -2.55 8.90 12.83
C ASP A 224 -1.89 7.73 12.09
N PHE A 225 -2.73 6.81 11.57
CA PHE A 225 -2.27 5.64 10.80
C PHE A 225 -3.34 5.17 9.81
N LEU A 226 -2.88 4.51 8.74
CA LEU A 226 -3.76 3.77 7.83
C LEU A 226 -3.95 2.33 8.31
N LEU A 227 -5.02 1.69 7.85
CA LEU A 227 -5.29 0.27 8.09
C LEU A 227 -5.12 -0.53 6.82
N GLU A 228 -4.54 -1.71 6.95
CA GLU A 228 -4.34 -2.64 5.84
C GLU A 228 -4.55 -4.09 6.25
N THR A 229 -4.85 -4.95 5.29
CA THR A 229 -4.82 -6.41 5.51
C THR A 229 -3.51 -7.04 5.09
N ASP A 230 -2.81 -6.45 4.13
CA ASP A 230 -1.75 -7.14 3.37
C ASP A 230 -2.25 -8.50 2.88
N TYR A 231 -3.53 -8.53 2.47
CA TYR A 231 -4.15 -9.76 1.98
C TYR A 231 -3.51 -10.17 0.67
N VAL A 232 -2.89 -11.33 0.67
CA VAL A 232 -2.37 -11.96 -0.54
C VAL A 232 -3.35 -13.05 -0.98
N ASP A 233 -3.93 -12.85 -2.16
CA ASP A 233 -4.92 -13.76 -2.74
C ASP A 233 -4.25 -15.00 -3.33
N ASP A 234 -3.60 -15.76 -2.47
CA ASP A 234 -2.95 -17.03 -2.82
C ASP A 234 -3.68 -18.19 -2.15
N PRO A 235 -4.26 -19.14 -2.94
CA PRO A 235 -4.93 -20.31 -2.40
C PRO A 235 -4.05 -21.21 -1.52
N GLY A 236 -2.73 -21.11 -1.65
CA GLY A 236 -1.73 -21.83 -0.84
C GLY A 236 -1.35 -21.14 0.46
N SER A 237 -1.74 -19.88 0.66
CA SER A 237 -1.37 -19.12 1.85
C SER A 237 -2.36 -19.33 2.99
N TRP A 238 -1.84 -19.82 4.15
CA TRP A 238 -2.64 -20.15 5.34
C TRP A 238 -2.61 -19.04 6.41
N LYS A 239 -1.80 -17.99 6.23
CA LYS A 239 -1.54 -16.97 7.26
C LYS A 239 -1.81 -15.55 6.77
N VAL A 240 -2.92 -15.35 6.10
CA VAL A 240 -3.33 -14.01 5.66
C VAL A 240 -4.42 -13.45 6.58
N ILE A 241 -4.37 -12.14 6.80
CA ILE A 241 -5.48 -11.42 7.43
C ILE A 241 -6.65 -11.41 6.44
N PRO A 242 -7.87 -11.82 6.84
CA PRO A 242 -9.00 -11.88 5.93
C PRO A 242 -9.34 -10.52 5.29
N PRO A 243 -9.85 -10.49 4.04
CA PRO A 243 -10.17 -9.25 3.33
C PRO A 243 -11.14 -8.32 4.07
N ASP A 244 -12.04 -8.88 4.88
CA ASP A 244 -13.04 -8.13 5.66
C ASP A 244 -12.48 -7.57 7.00
N SER A 245 -11.18 -7.73 7.26
CA SER A 245 -10.61 -7.35 8.56
C SER A 245 -10.61 -5.84 8.77
N VAL A 246 -10.26 -5.03 7.78
CA VAL A 246 -10.27 -3.58 7.94
C VAL A 246 -11.65 -3.06 8.32
N PRO A 247 -12.74 -3.29 7.58
CA PRO A 247 -14.06 -2.80 7.97
C PRO A 247 -14.54 -3.38 9.31
N ARG A 248 -14.18 -4.64 9.63
CA ARG A 248 -14.47 -5.20 10.97
C ARG A 248 -13.69 -4.50 12.09
N ARG A 249 -12.45 -4.03 11.83
CA ARG A 249 -11.68 -3.26 12.83
C ARG A 249 -12.25 -1.86 12.98
N VAL A 250 -12.63 -1.21 11.89
CA VAL A 250 -13.34 0.07 11.95
C VAL A 250 -14.60 -0.07 12.80
N SER A 251 -15.46 -1.07 12.54
CA SER A 251 -16.66 -1.32 13.37
C SER A 251 -16.33 -1.55 14.84
N MET A 252 -15.26 -2.28 15.14
CA MET A 252 -14.78 -2.48 16.52
C MET A 252 -14.39 -1.16 17.18
N ILE A 253 -13.66 -0.29 16.45
CA ILE A 253 -13.23 1.02 16.98
C ILE A 253 -14.44 1.89 17.31
N LEU A 254 -15.40 1.99 16.38
CA LEU A 254 -16.62 2.77 16.55
C LEU A 254 -17.50 2.32 17.73
N GLN A 255 -17.33 1.09 18.18
CA GLN A 255 -18.11 0.49 19.28
C GLN A 255 -17.37 0.45 20.62
N GLU A 256 -16.05 0.32 20.60
CA GLU A 256 -15.25 0.04 21.82
C GLU A 256 -14.42 1.25 22.29
N PHE A 257 -14.16 2.27 21.43
CA PHE A 257 -13.28 3.39 21.78
C PHE A 257 -14.08 4.69 21.94
N GLU A 258 -13.82 5.42 23.03
CA GLU A 258 -14.51 6.68 23.33
C GLU A 258 -14.20 7.77 22.29
N ASP A 259 -12.94 7.85 21.82
CA ASP A 259 -12.47 8.85 20.84
C ASP A 259 -12.58 8.38 19.39
N TRP A 260 -13.63 7.61 19.07
CA TRP A 260 -13.83 7.08 17.72
C TRP A 260 -14.04 8.18 16.66
N GLU A 261 -14.60 9.33 17.05
CA GLU A 261 -14.81 10.47 16.13
C GLU A 261 -13.50 11.03 15.61
N SER A 262 -12.51 11.19 16.49
CA SER A 262 -11.14 11.59 16.12
C SER A 262 -10.48 10.58 15.20
N PHE A 263 -10.60 9.27 15.50
CA PHE A 263 -10.14 8.22 14.60
C PHE A 263 -10.85 8.30 13.23
N ALA A 264 -12.17 8.41 13.20
CA ALA A 264 -12.92 8.45 11.96
C ALA A 264 -12.53 9.67 11.10
N SER A 265 -12.40 10.87 11.71
CA SER A 265 -11.94 12.06 11.02
C SER A 265 -10.52 11.87 10.45
N ARG A 266 -9.59 11.42 11.28
CA ARG A 266 -8.18 11.31 10.89
C ARG A 266 -7.91 10.15 9.95
N CYS A 267 -8.26 8.92 10.35
CA CYS A 267 -7.90 7.69 9.60
C CYS A 267 -8.84 7.39 8.44
N CYS A 268 -10.12 7.83 8.53
CA CYS A 268 -11.11 7.53 7.50
C CYS A 268 -11.49 8.75 6.63
N MET A 269 -10.78 9.88 6.75
CA MET A 269 -11.02 11.05 5.91
C MET A 269 -9.73 11.81 5.59
N GLU A 270 -9.10 12.41 6.59
CA GLU A 270 -7.99 13.33 6.39
C GLU A 270 -6.78 12.62 5.81
N LEU A 271 -6.28 11.60 6.49
CA LEU A 271 -5.04 10.91 6.13
C LEU A 271 -5.09 10.27 4.71
N PRO A 272 -6.13 9.52 4.32
CA PRO A 272 -6.25 9.04 2.95
C PRO A 272 -6.25 10.16 1.91
N THR A 273 -6.98 11.27 2.17
CA THR A 273 -7.06 12.40 1.23
C THR A 273 -5.79 13.23 1.16
N GLU A 274 -5.02 13.34 2.25
CA GLU A 274 -3.70 13.97 2.28
C GLU A 274 -2.68 13.21 1.43
N ILE A 275 -2.72 11.87 1.47
CA ILE A 275 -1.76 11.01 0.78
C ILE A 275 -2.13 10.85 -0.70
N TYR A 276 -3.37 10.45 -0.99
CA TYR A 276 -3.79 10.03 -2.33
C TYR A 276 -4.58 11.12 -3.11
N GLY A 277 -4.87 12.25 -2.45
CA GLY A 277 -5.67 13.32 -3.04
C GLY A 277 -7.18 13.03 -3.01
N ARG A 278 -7.99 14.06 -2.74
CA ARG A 278 -9.46 13.94 -2.62
C ARG A 278 -10.15 13.39 -3.88
N GLU A 279 -9.61 13.72 -5.06
CA GLU A 279 -10.15 13.27 -6.35
C GLU A 279 -10.13 11.74 -6.51
N SER A 280 -9.19 11.05 -5.85
CA SER A 280 -9.10 9.60 -5.87
C SER A 280 -10.32 8.90 -5.23
N PHE A 281 -11.07 9.63 -4.41
CA PHE A 281 -12.22 9.13 -3.65
C PHE A 281 -13.57 9.69 -4.11
N LYS A 282 -13.60 10.44 -5.22
CA LYS A 282 -14.84 11.09 -5.72
C LYS A 282 -16.02 10.15 -5.97
N ALA A 283 -15.76 8.86 -6.13
CA ALA A 283 -16.81 7.86 -6.33
C ALA A 283 -17.61 7.55 -5.04
N ILE A 284 -17.06 7.92 -3.87
CA ILE A 284 -17.60 7.57 -2.54
C ILE A 284 -17.74 8.78 -1.61
N LEU A 285 -17.17 9.94 -1.97
CA LEU A 285 -17.33 11.24 -1.31
C LEU A 285 -18.39 12.09 -2.03
#